data_d2c56ea7b5adadeb09794c03cfa1c6f1
#
_entry.id   d2c56ea7b5adadeb09794c03cfa1c6f1
#
_cell.length_a   1.000
_cell.length_b   1.000
_cell.length_c   1.000
_cell.angle_alpha   90.00
_cell.angle_beta   90.00
_cell.angle_gamma   90.00
#
_symmetry.space_group_name_H-M   'P 1'
#
loop_
_entity.id
_entity.type
_entity.pdbx_description
1 polymer ?
#
loop_
_entity_poly.entity_id
_entity_poly.type
_entity_poly.pdbx_seq_one_letter_code
_entity_poly.pdbx_strand_id
1 'polypeptide(L)'
;RDGGVVRLVDLLDEAKERALAGLKTRAEAGSGRTEGDAAAFSKTAEILAYSGVKYFDLARDRLRNYIFSYEAMLNPNGDTAVYLQYAHARMSSILSKSGKDIEKLIKDPANKIV
;
A
#
# COMPACT_ATOMS: atom_id res chain seq x y z
N ARG A 1 -7.22 2.92 -32.64
CA ARG A 1 -6.21 3.59 -31.79
C ARG A 1 -6.87 4.75 -31.05
N ASP A 2 -7.85 4.47 -30.23
CA ASP A 2 -8.45 5.48 -29.35
C ASP A 2 -7.93 5.28 -27.93
N GLY A 3 -6.63 5.41 -27.78
CA GLY A 3 -5.99 5.56 -26.48
C GLY A 3 -6.23 6.98 -26.02
N GLY A 4 -7.30 7.23 -25.28
CA GLY A 4 -7.47 8.48 -24.56
C GLY A 4 -6.24 8.73 -23.71
N VAL A 5 -5.53 9.83 -23.94
CA VAL A 5 -4.39 10.24 -23.11
C VAL A 5 -4.95 10.64 -21.75
N VAL A 6 -4.79 9.79 -20.76
CA VAL A 6 -5.12 10.09 -19.37
C VAL A 6 -3.94 10.85 -18.77
N ARG A 7 -4.19 12.02 -18.21
CA ARG A 7 -3.14 12.78 -17.51
C ARG A 7 -2.74 12.01 -16.25
N LEU A 8 -1.45 12.01 -15.92
CA LEU A 8 -0.94 11.33 -14.73
C LEU A 8 -1.67 11.79 -13.45
N VAL A 9 -2.00 13.06 -13.36
CA VAL A 9 -2.74 13.61 -12.21
C VAL A 9 -4.11 12.96 -12.08
N ASP A 10 -4.87 12.85 -13.17
CA ASP A 10 -6.20 12.25 -13.17
C ASP A 10 -6.13 10.75 -12.78
N LEU A 11 -5.08 10.06 -13.21
CA LEU A 11 -4.84 8.67 -12.83
C LEU A 11 -4.55 8.52 -11.32
N LEU A 12 -3.76 9.43 -10.76
CA LEU A 12 -3.44 9.44 -9.33
C LEU A 12 -4.66 9.79 -8.47
N ASP A 13 -5.48 10.74 -8.91
CA ASP A 13 -6.70 11.15 -8.22
C ASP A 13 -7.73 10.01 -8.22
N GLU A 14 -7.97 9.37 -9.35
CA GLU A 14 -8.85 8.19 -9.46
C GLU A 14 -8.34 7.03 -8.58
N ALA A 15 -7.03 6.78 -8.57
CA ALA A 15 -6.43 5.75 -7.71
C ALA A 15 -6.69 6.05 -6.23
N LYS A 16 -6.58 7.32 -5.82
CA LYS A 16 -6.85 7.77 -4.44
C LYS A 16 -8.33 7.58 -4.07
N GLU A 17 -9.25 7.95 -4.95
CA GLU A 17 -10.69 7.77 -4.72
C GLU A 17 -11.06 6.30 -4.54
N ARG A 18 -10.53 5.42 -5.39
CA ARG A 18 -10.75 3.97 -5.29
C ARG A 18 -10.14 3.37 -4.03
N ALA A 19 -8.94 3.79 -3.65
CA ALA A 19 -8.32 3.36 -2.40
C ALA A 19 -9.13 3.80 -1.18
N LEU A 20 -9.65 5.02 -1.19
CA LEU A 20 -10.50 5.54 -0.12
C LEU A 20 -11.82 4.76 -0.01
N ALA A 21 -12.46 4.48 -1.13
CA ALA A 21 -13.68 3.66 -1.16
C ALA A 21 -13.43 2.26 -0.60
N GLY A 22 -12.34 1.62 -1.00
CA GLY A 22 -11.95 0.30 -0.48
C GLY A 22 -11.65 0.29 1.03
N LEU A 23 -11.04 1.36 1.56
CA LEU A 23 -10.82 1.50 3.00
C LEU A 23 -12.13 1.66 3.77
N LYS A 24 -13.05 2.47 3.28
CA LYS A 24 -14.38 2.66 3.89
C LYS A 24 -15.17 1.36 3.94
N THR A 25 -15.25 0.65 2.83
CA THR A 25 -15.95 -0.65 2.76
C THR A 25 -15.40 -1.66 3.76
N ARG A 26 -14.08 -1.71 3.95
CA ARG A 26 -13.45 -2.60 4.94
C ARG A 26 -13.72 -2.16 6.38
N ALA A 27 -13.74 -0.88 6.64
CA ALA A 27 -14.08 -0.35 7.96
C ALA A 27 -15.52 -0.69 8.33
N GLU A 28 -16.46 -0.54 7.39
CA GLU A 28 -17.87 -0.90 7.57
C GLU A 28 -18.07 -2.41 7.76
N ALA A 29 -17.25 -3.24 7.09
CA ALA A 29 -17.28 -4.69 7.26
C ALA A 29 -16.62 -5.18 8.57
N GLY A 30 -16.20 -4.29 9.46
CA GLY A 30 -15.57 -4.64 10.74
C GLY A 30 -14.15 -5.22 10.62
N SER A 31 -13.58 -5.23 9.43
CA SER A 31 -12.23 -5.77 9.17
C SER A 31 -11.12 -4.74 9.33
N GLY A 32 -11.43 -3.54 9.79
CA GLY A 32 -10.50 -2.44 9.91
C GLY A 32 -10.70 -1.60 11.17
N ARG A 33 -9.76 -0.69 11.41
CA ARG A 33 -9.87 0.30 12.48
C ARG A 33 -11.01 1.26 12.14
N THR A 34 -12.10 1.17 12.86
CA THR A 34 -13.28 2.04 12.70
C THR A 34 -13.08 3.44 13.33
N GLU A 35 -12.07 3.61 14.14
CA GLU A 35 -11.73 4.86 14.82
C GLU A 35 -10.61 5.60 14.08
N GLY A 36 -10.94 6.17 12.94
CA GLY A 36 -10.03 7.03 12.22
C GLY A 36 -10.73 8.32 11.81
N ASP A 37 -10.14 9.45 12.16
CA ASP A 37 -10.47 10.74 11.59
C ASP A 37 -10.52 10.61 10.05
N ALA A 38 -11.48 11.23 9.39
CA ALA A 38 -11.60 11.25 7.93
C ALA A 38 -10.30 11.70 7.25
N ALA A 39 -9.53 12.57 7.91
CA ALA A 39 -8.21 12.99 7.47
C ALA A 39 -7.20 11.82 7.46
N ALA A 40 -7.23 10.94 8.45
CA ALA A 40 -6.36 9.76 8.51
C ALA A 40 -6.68 8.76 7.38
N PHE A 41 -7.97 8.54 7.08
CA PHE A 41 -8.39 7.72 5.95
C PHE A 41 -7.93 8.31 4.62
N SER A 42 -8.08 9.63 4.43
CA SER A 42 -7.64 10.32 3.22
C SER A 42 -6.14 10.20 3.00
N LYS A 43 -5.35 10.40 4.06
CA LYS A 43 -3.89 10.25 4.01
C LYS A 43 -3.46 8.81 3.71
N THR A 44 -4.11 7.83 4.32
CA THR A 44 -3.83 6.42 4.06
C THR A 44 -4.17 6.05 2.62
N ALA A 45 -5.32 6.52 2.10
CA ALA A 45 -5.72 6.29 0.72
C ALA A 45 -4.71 6.88 -0.28
N GLU A 46 -4.19 8.07 0.00
CA GLU A 46 -3.15 8.72 -0.81
C GLU A 46 -1.86 7.91 -0.85
N ILE A 47 -1.39 7.44 0.30
CA ILE A 47 -0.20 6.59 0.39
C ILE A 47 -0.39 5.29 -0.40
N LEU A 48 -1.53 4.61 -0.24
CA LEU A 48 -1.84 3.38 -0.96
C LEU A 48 -1.92 3.61 -2.47
N ALA A 49 -2.58 4.68 -2.90
CA ALA A 49 -2.74 5.02 -4.30
C ALA A 49 -1.39 5.32 -4.96
N TYR A 50 -0.61 6.22 -4.38
CA TYR A 50 0.66 6.64 -4.98
C TYR A 50 1.72 5.55 -4.94
N SER A 51 1.79 4.79 -3.86
CA SER A 51 2.67 3.62 -3.81
C SER A 51 2.22 2.54 -4.79
N GLY A 52 0.89 2.35 -4.94
CA GLY A 52 0.29 1.43 -5.90
C GLY A 52 0.71 1.73 -7.33
N VAL A 53 0.51 2.97 -7.77
CA VAL A 53 0.89 3.41 -9.12
C VAL A 53 2.39 3.22 -9.36
N LYS A 54 3.23 3.70 -8.44
CA LYS A 54 4.69 3.58 -8.56
C LYS A 54 5.15 2.12 -8.65
N TYR A 55 4.66 1.28 -7.76
CA TYR A 55 5.03 -0.13 -7.73
C TYR A 55 4.56 -0.86 -8.98
N PHE A 56 3.31 -0.61 -9.39
CA PHE A 56 2.71 -1.27 -10.55
C PHE A 56 3.46 -0.94 -11.85
N ASP A 57 3.93 0.29 -12.00
CA ASP A 57 4.73 0.72 -13.14
C ASP A 57 6.16 0.17 -13.08
N LEU A 58 6.84 0.32 -11.95
CA LEU A 58 8.25 -0.07 -11.78
C LEU A 58 8.48 -1.59 -11.73
N ALA A 59 7.47 -2.37 -11.35
CA ALA A 59 7.54 -3.83 -11.35
C ALA A 59 7.52 -4.44 -12.77
N ARG A 60 7.30 -3.62 -13.80
CA ARG A 60 7.22 -4.04 -15.19
C ARG A 60 8.43 -3.60 -15.99
N ASP A 61 8.64 -4.30 -17.09
CA ASP A 61 9.68 -3.91 -18.05
C ASP A 61 9.29 -2.55 -18.69
N ARG A 62 10.11 -1.54 -18.45
CA ARG A 62 9.90 -0.17 -18.95
C ARG A 62 9.84 -0.05 -20.48
N LEU A 63 10.35 -1.05 -21.20
CA LEU A 63 10.36 -1.08 -22.67
C LEU A 63 9.14 -1.78 -23.26
N ARG A 64 8.30 -2.40 -22.41
CA ARG A 64 7.12 -3.13 -22.83
C ARG A 64 5.84 -2.39 -22.45
N ASN A 65 4.90 -2.39 -23.37
CA ASN A 65 3.55 -1.92 -23.06
C ASN A 65 2.86 -2.91 -22.12
N TYR A 66 2.05 -2.40 -21.21
CA TYR A 66 1.23 -3.20 -20.32
C TYR A 66 -0.20 -2.62 -20.24
N ILE A 67 -1.14 -3.45 -19.83
CA ILE A 67 -2.51 -3.02 -19.56
C ILE A 67 -2.58 -2.55 -18.10
N PHE A 68 -2.91 -1.27 -17.92
CA PHE A 68 -3.13 -0.71 -16.60
C PHE A 68 -4.50 -1.13 -16.04
N SER A 69 -4.55 -1.56 -14.79
CA SER A 69 -5.78 -1.90 -14.08
C SER A 69 -5.72 -1.43 -12.64
N TYR A 70 -6.66 -0.58 -12.24
CA TYR A 70 -6.80 -0.13 -10.85
C TYR A 70 -7.08 -1.29 -9.89
N GLU A 71 -7.88 -2.26 -10.30
CA GLU A 71 -8.19 -3.44 -9.49
C GLU A 71 -6.95 -4.28 -9.22
N ALA A 72 -6.16 -4.55 -10.25
CA ALA A 72 -4.92 -5.30 -10.10
C ALA A 72 -3.90 -4.54 -9.24
N MET A 73 -3.79 -3.23 -9.42
CA MET A 73 -2.87 -2.36 -8.71
C MET A 73 -3.20 -2.22 -7.22
N LEU A 74 -4.48 -2.07 -6.89
CA LEU A 74 -4.96 -1.87 -5.51
C LEU A 74 -5.35 -3.18 -4.81
N ASN A 75 -5.09 -4.33 -5.42
CA ASN A 75 -5.40 -5.62 -4.84
C ASN A 75 -4.61 -5.83 -3.53
N PRO A 76 -5.27 -6.13 -2.41
CA PRO A 76 -4.59 -6.41 -1.15
C PRO A 76 -3.91 -7.78 -1.11
N ASN A 77 -4.13 -8.61 -2.11
CA ASN A 77 -3.52 -9.93 -2.23
C ASN A 77 -2.62 -9.97 -3.47
N GLY A 78 -1.46 -10.56 -3.35
CA GLY A 78 -0.53 -10.71 -4.46
C GLY A 78 0.61 -9.71 -4.46
N ASP A 79 1.25 -9.56 -5.62
CA ASP A 79 2.43 -8.70 -5.79
C ASP A 79 2.03 -7.25 -6.05
N THR A 80 1.66 -6.54 -4.98
CA THR A 80 1.19 -5.16 -5.02
C THR A 80 1.78 -4.33 -3.88
N ALA A 81 1.86 -3.01 -4.08
CA ALA A 81 2.27 -2.10 -3.00
C ALA A 81 1.32 -2.17 -1.81
N VAL A 82 0.03 -2.36 -2.03
CA VAL A 82 -0.97 -2.49 -0.97
C VAL A 82 -0.67 -3.68 -0.07
N TYR A 83 -0.31 -4.83 -0.65
CA TYR A 83 0.11 -6.00 0.11
C TYR A 83 1.41 -5.77 0.89
N LEU A 84 2.40 -5.12 0.28
CA LEU A 84 3.66 -4.78 0.95
C LEU A 84 3.44 -3.83 2.13
N GLN A 85 2.61 -2.81 1.96
CA GLN A 85 2.23 -1.90 3.05
C GLN A 85 1.50 -2.63 4.19
N TYR A 86 0.59 -3.55 3.86
CA TYR A 86 -0.08 -4.38 4.83
C TYR A 86 0.91 -5.28 5.59
N ALA A 87 1.80 -5.96 4.89
CA ALA A 87 2.82 -6.82 5.51
C ALA A 87 3.73 -6.03 6.44
N HIS A 88 4.18 -4.83 6.01
CA HIS A 88 4.98 -3.93 6.83
C HIS A 88 4.22 -3.50 8.10
N ALA A 89 2.98 -3.05 7.98
CA ALA A 89 2.17 -2.62 9.11
C ALA A 89 1.94 -3.76 10.12
N ARG A 90 1.74 -4.99 9.63
CA ARG A 90 1.60 -6.18 10.46
C ARG A 90 2.88 -6.52 11.20
N MET A 91 4.02 -6.50 10.54
CA MET A 91 5.33 -6.72 11.17
C MET A 91 5.63 -5.65 12.22
N SER A 92 5.42 -4.38 11.90
CA SER A 92 5.58 -3.26 12.84
C SER A 92 4.71 -3.41 14.08
N SER A 93 3.46 -3.86 13.92
CA SER A 93 2.55 -4.11 15.03
C SER A 93 3.04 -5.26 15.93
N ILE A 94 3.56 -6.33 15.34
CA ILE A 94 4.13 -7.46 16.10
C ILE A 94 5.36 -7.00 16.90
N LEU A 95 6.25 -6.26 16.26
CA LEU A 95 7.45 -5.73 16.91
C LEU A 95 7.10 -4.80 18.05
N SER A 96 6.18 -3.88 17.84
CA SER A 96 5.70 -2.96 18.90
C SER A 96 5.08 -3.71 20.09
N LYS A 97 4.28 -4.74 19.83
CA LYS A 97 3.65 -5.55 20.88
C LYS A 97 4.63 -6.47 21.62
N SER A 98 5.77 -6.80 21.02
CA SER A 98 6.78 -7.67 21.63
C SER A 98 7.49 -7.01 22.81
N GLY A 99 7.44 -5.69 22.94
CA GLY A 99 8.16 -4.92 23.94
C GLY A 99 9.69 -4.97 23.82
N LYS A 100 10.21 -5.58 22.74
CA LYS A 100 11.65 -5.71 22.50
C LYS A 100 12.19 -4.48 21.78
N ASP A 101 13.34 -4.01 22.24
CA ASP A 101 14.10 -2.95 21.58
C ASP A 101 14.87 -3.54 20.38
N ILE A 102 14.33 -3.33 19.18
CA ILE A 102 14.87 -3.89 17.94
C ILE A 102 16.26 -3.33 17.65
N GLU A 103 16.52 -2.06 17.97
CA GLU A 103 17.84 -1.46 17.74
C GLU A 103 18.92 -2.13 18.61
N LYS A 104 18.61 -2.45 19.85
CA LYS A 104 19.50 -3.22 20.71
C LYS A 104 19.73 -4.62 20.19
N LEU A 105 18.67 -5.29 19.70
CA LEU A 105 18.78 -6.64 19.13
C LEU A 105 19.66 -6.67 17.88
N ILE A 106 19.55 -5.69 17.00
CA ILE A 106 20.38 -5.60 15.78
C ILE A 106 21.86 -5.31 16.14
N LYS A 107 22.11 -4.48 17.17
CA LYS A 107 23.45 -4.12 17.58
C LYS A 107 24.15 -5.18 18.44
N ASP A 108 23.42 -6.17 18.96
CA ASP A 108 23.98 -7.23 19.78
C ASP A 108 24.75 -8.23 18.89
N PRO A 109 26.07 -8.37 19.10
CA PRO A 109 26.90 -9.28 18.31
C PRO A 109 26.51 -10.76 18.48
N ALA A 110 25.79 -11.13 19.54
CA ALA A 110 25.27 -12.48 19.75
C ALA A 110 24.10 -12.83 18.79
N ASN A 111 23.41 -11.81 18.26
CA ASN A 111 22.27 -11.97 17.35
C ASN A 111 22.66 -11.89 15.86
N LYS A 112 23.91 -12.27 15.53
CA LYS A 112 24.31 -12.34 14.12
C LYS A 112 23.44 -13.35 13.39
N ILE A 113 22.64 -12.83 12.44
CA ILE A 113 21.99 -13.65 11.43
C ILE A 113 23.09 -14.13 10.49
N VAL A 114 23.39 -15.38 10.55
CA VAL A 114 24.39 -16.04 9.69
C VAL A 114 23.74 -16.32 8.33
#